data_0d3b476b3a05991c7001dd1425ea17d3
#
_entry.id   0d3b476b3a05991c7001dd1425ea17d3
#
_cell.length_a   1.000
_cell.length_b   1.000
_cell.length_c   1.000
_cell.angle_alpha   90.00
_cell.angle_beta   90.00
_cell.angle_gamma   90.00
#
_symmetry.space_group_name_H-M   'P 1'
#
loop_
_entity.id
_entity.type
_entity.pdbx_description
1 polymer ?
#
loop_
_entity_poly.entity_id
_entity_poly.type
_entity_poly.pdbx_seq_one_letter_code
_entity_poly.pdbx_strand_id
1 'polypeptide(L)'
;MPRTKRPNLTEAELRLMEVIWEKGRATVAEVAEALPKQLGLAYNTVLTTMRILEEKGYLRHVKAKEGRAFVYSPVVTRDAASRNAVRHLLRRFFGNSAEALVLNLVENDEIGDDELRRVRELMKREGGANESHG
;
A
#
# COMPACT_ATOMS: atom_id res chain seq x y z
N MET A 1 2.43 1.23 22.01
CA MET A 1 2.51 1.26 21.48
C MET A 1 2.77 1.32 20.38
N PRO A 2 3.32 1.21 20.05
CA PRO A 2 3.64 1.44 18.83
C PRO A 2 3.10 0.67 17.85
N ARG A 3 2.24 0.37 17.71
CA ARG A 3 1.72 -0.20 16.79
C ARG A 3 1.68 0.55 15.65
N THR A 4 2.13 1.58 15.62
CA THR A 4 2.08 2.46 14.52
C THR A 4 2.76 1.99 13.28
N LYS A 5 3.70 1.06 13.40
CA LYS A 5 4.40 0.58 12.22
C LYS A 5 3.97 -0.81 11.86
N ARG A 6 3.31 -0.94 10.74
CA ARG A 6 3.01 -2.24 10.20
C ARG A 6 4.18 -2.70 9.35
N PRO A 7 4.46 -4.01 9.34
CA PRO A 7 5.52 -4.51 8.46
C PRO A 7 5.20 -4.19 7.01
N ASN A 8 6.22 -3.96 6.22
CA ASN A 8 6.03 -3.65 4.81
C ASN A 8 5.45 -4.85 4.07
N LEU A 9 4.77 -4.59 2.97
CA LEU A 9 4.16 -5.63 2.16
C LEU A 9 5.17 -6.23 1.20
N THR A 10 5.13 -7.55 1.06
CA THR A 10 5.87 -8.21 0.00
C THR A 10 5.13 -7.98 -1.32
N GLU A 11 5.76 -8.34 -2.43
CA GLU A 11 5.15 -8.19 -3.73
C GLU A 11 3.84 -8.97 -3.83
N ALA A 12 3.86 -10.22 -3.39
CA ALA A 12 2.65 -11.05 -3.45
C ALA A 12 1.56 -10.50 -2.55
N GLU A 13 1.93 -10.04 -1.36
CA GLU A 13 0.96 -9.45 -0.45
C GLU A 13 0.33 -8.21 -1.03
N LEU A 14 1.13 -7.38 -1.70
CA LEU A 14 0.60 -6.17 -2.32
C LEU A 14 -0.40 -6.52 -3.42
N ARG A 15 -0.11 -7.55 -4.21
CA ARG A 15 -1.02 -7.97 -5.26
C ARG A 15 -2.38 -8.36 -4.69
N LEU A 16 -2.38 -9.10 -3.59
CA LEU A 16 -3.63 -9.47 -2.95
C LEU A 16 -4.36 -8.25 -2.39
N MET A 17 -3.60 -7.36 -1.75
CA MET A 17 -4.22 -6.15 -1.20
C MET A 17 -4.84 -5.30 -2.30
N GLU A 18 -4.19 -5.21 -3.47
CA GLU A 18 -4.74 -4.43 -4.58
C GLU A 18 -6.12 -4.95 -4.99
N VAL A 19 -6.29 -6.26 -5.03
CA VAL A 19 -7.59 -6.85 -5.36
C VAL A 19 -8.63 -6.47 -4.30
N ILE A 20 -8.24 -6.57 -3.03
CA ILE A 20 -9.18 -6.31 -1.94
C ILE A 20 -9.52 -4.82 -1.86
N TRP A 21 -8.56 -3.93 -2.06
CA TRP A 21 -8.85 -2.50 -2.09
C TRP A 21 -9.83 -2.17 -3.21
N GLU A 22 -9.65 -2.81 -4.37
CA GLU A 22 -10.52 -2.55 -5.50
C GLU A 22 -11.94 -3.07 -5.25
N LYS A 23 -12.05 -4.25 -4.66
CA LYS A 23 -13.37 -4.84 -4.41
C LYS A 23 -14.03 -4.31 -3.14
N GLY A 24 -13.25 -3.76 -2.23
CA GLY A 24 -13.75 -3.31 -0.95
C GLY A 24 -13.74 -4.40 0.11
N ARG A 25 -14.04 -5.62 -0.28
CA ARG A 25 -13.95 -6.80 0.58
C ARG A 25 -14.06 -8.01 -0.32
N ALA A 26 -13.57 -9.16 0.13
CA ALA A 26 -13.56 -10.33 -0.72
C ALA A 26 -13.30 -11.60 0.08
N THR A 27 -13.80 -12.71 -0.43
CA THR A 27 -13.44 -14.03 0.10
C THR A 27 -12.12 -14.45 -0.53
N VAL A 28 -11.51 -15.51 0.03
CA VAL A 28 -10.28 -16.07 -0.53
C VAL A 28 -10.51 -16.50 -1.98
N ALA A 29 -11.66 -17.14 -2.24
CA ALA A 29 -11.98 -17.62 -3.58
C ALA A 29 -12.05 -16.45 -4.56
N GLU A 30 -12.68 -15.36 -4.15
CA GLU A 30 -12.81 -14.19 -5.03
C GLU A 30 -11.45 -13.58 -5.32
N VAL A 31 -10.57 -13.51 -4.34
CA VAL A 31 -9.22 -12.99 -4.55
C VAL A 31 -8.45 -13.89 -5.48
N ALA A 32 -8.50 -15.20 -5.23
CA ALA A 32 -7.78 -16.16 -6.06
C ALA A 32 -8.21 -16.08 -7.52
N GLU A 33 -9.51 -15.88 -7.73
CA GLU A 33 -10.05 -15.81 -9.08
C GLU A 33 -9.67 -14.50 -9.77
N ALA A 34 -9.57 -13.42 -9.03
CA ALA A 34 -9.26 -12.11 -9.60
C ALA A 34 -7.77 -11.91 -9.88
N LEU A 35 -6.90 -12.71 -9.26
CA LEU A 35 -5.47 -12.54 -9.46
C LEU A 35 -5.07 -13.00 -10.86
N PRO A 36 -4.07 -12.36 -11.47
CA PRO A 36 -3.60 -12.78 -12.79
C PRO A 36 -3.09 -14.22 -12.73
N LYS A 37 -3.47 -15.01 -13.70
CA LYS A 37 -3.05 -16.41 -13.75
C LYS A 37 -1.56 -16.58 -13.95
N GLN A 38 -0.92 -15.58 -14.51
CA GLN A 38 0.53 -15.61 -14.71
C GLN A 38 1.28 -15.69 -13.39
N LEU A 39 0.66 -15.23 -12.28
CA LEU A 39 1.30 -15.31 -10.98
C LEU A 39 1.37 -16.75 -10.47
N GLY A 40 0.52 -17.63 -11.00
CA GLY A 40 0.56 -19.04 -10.64
C GLY A 40 0.29 -19.34 -9.17
N LEU A 41 -0.48 -18.50 -8.49
CA LEU A 41 -0.74 -18.69 -7.06
C LEU A 41 -1.90 -19.66 -6.86
N ALA A 42 -1.63 -20.74 -6.12
CA ALA A 42 -2.65 -21.70 -5.78
C ALA A 42 -3.54 -21.14 -4.68
N TYR A 43 -4.74 -21.69 -4.60
CA TYR A 43 -5.72 -21.27 -3.60
C TYR A 43 -5.13 -21.29 -2.18
N ASN A 44 -4.41 -22.35 -1.83
CA ASN A 44 -3.85 -22.44 -0.47
C ASN A 44 -2.81 -21.37 -0.22
N THR A 45 -2.06 -20.99 -1.23
CA THR A 45 -1.09 -19.91 -1.11
C THR A 45 -1.79 -18.59 -0.88
N VAL A 46 -2.89 -18.35 -1.61
CA VAL A 46 -3.68 -17.14 -1.42
C VAL A 46 -4.24 -17.10 -0.01
N LEU A 47 -4.79 -18.22 0.46
CA LEU A 47 -5.34 -18.31 1.81
C LEU A 47 -4.27 -18.00 2.87
N THR A 48 -3.11 -18.63 2.74
CA THR A 48 -2.01 -18.41 3.69
C THR A 48 -1.57 -16.95 3.68
N THR A 49 -1.46 -16.38 2.49
CA THR A 49 -1.04 -14.98 2.37
C THR A 49 -2.05 -14.05 3.00
N MET A 50 -3.35 -14.33 2.84
CA MET A 50 -4.37 -13.49 3.46
C MET A 50 -4.32 -13.58 4.97
N ARG A 51 -4.01 -14.77 5.52
CA ARG A 51 -3.83 -14.91 6.96
C ARG A 51 -2.63 -14.12 7.46
N ILE A 52 -1.55 -14.13 6.68
CA ILE A 52 -0.37 -13.34 7.01
C ILE A 52 -0.69 -11.86 7.00
N LEU A 53 -1.46 -11.42 6.01
CA LEU A 53 -1.88 -10.01 5.93
C LEU A 53 -2.72 -9.61 7.13
N GLU A 54 -3.54 -10.53 7.61
CA GLU A 54 -4.32 -10.26 8.82
C GLU A 54 -3.41 -10.15 10.03
N GLU A 55 -2.42 -11.03 10.15
CA GLU A 55 -1.45 -10.95 11.24
C GLU A 55 -0.65 -9.67 11.21
N LYS A 56 -0.34 -9.19 10.01
CA LYS A 56 0.39 -7.93 9.85
C LYS A 56 -0.47 -6.70 10.13
N GLY A 57 -1.77 -6.88 10.27
CA GLY A 57 -2.67 -5.78 10.56
C GLY A 57 -3.25 -5.07 9.35
N TYR A 58 -3.12 -5.66 8.17
CA TYR A 58 -3.68 -5.07 6.95
C TYR A 58 -5.10 -5.50 6.66
N LEU A 59 -5.47 -6.71 7.11
CA LEU A 59 -6.80 -7.27 6.84
C LEU A 59 -7.45 -7.72 8.13
N ARG A 60 -8.77 -7.80 8.08
CA ARG A 60 -9.55 -8.49 9.11
C ARG A 60 -10.61 -9.29 8.38
N HIS A 61 -11.15 -10.31 9.05
CA HIS A 61 -12.19 -11.11 8.42
C HIS A 61 -13.39 -11.26 9.34
N VAL A 62 -14.53 -11.47 8.70
CA VAL A 62 -15.74 -11.85 9.42
C VAL A 62 -16.34 -13.00 8.64
N LYS A 63 -17.18 -13.79 9.31
CA LYS A 63 -17.87 -14.87 8.65
C LYS A 63 -19.03 -14.29 7.86
N ALA A 64 -19.20 -14.75 6.63
CA ALA A 64 -20.32 -14.29 5.79
C ALA A 64 -21.63 -14.70 6.44
N LYS A 65 -22.66 -13.87 6.27
CA LYS A 65 -23.97 -14.17 6.81
C LYS A 65 -24.53 -15.46 6.26
N GLU A 66 -24.29 -15.69 4.99
CA GLU A 66 -24.72 -16.91 4.35
C GLU A 66 -23.51 -17.73 3.98
N GLY A 67 -23.51 -19.00 4.33
CA GLY A 67 -22.41 -19.87 4.02
C GLY A 67 -21.32 -19.86 5.07
N ARG A 68 -20.18 -20.47 4.75
CA ARG A 68 -19.09 -20.65 5.68
C ARG A 68 -17.87 -19.85 5.33
N ALA A 69 -17.93 -19.08 4.26
CA ALA A 69 -16.75 -18.35 3.80
C ALA A 69 -16.45 -17.18 4.73
N PHE A 70 -15.18 -16.90 4.90
CA PHE A 70 -14.75 -15.70 5.58
C PHE A 70 -14.62 -14.59 4.55
N VAL A 71 -15.06 -13.40 4.92
CA VAL A 71 -14.96 -12.21 4.07
C VAL A 71 -13.89 -11.31 4.67
N TYR A 72 -12.87 -11.01 3.90
CA TYR A 72 -11.76 -10.18 4.34
C TYR A 72 -11.99 -8.75 3.88
N SER A 73 -11.70 -7.80 4.76
CA SER A 73 -11.78 -6.37 4.45
C SER A 73 -10.49 -5.69 4.83
N PRO A 74 -10.12 -4.61 4.15
CA PRO A 74 -8.88 -3.91 4.49
C PRO A 74 -9.06 -3.09 5.77
N VAL A 75 -8.09 -3.18 6.65
CA VAL A 75 -7.99 -2.33 7.85
C VAL A 75 -7.23 -1.07 7.49
N VAL A 76 -6.30 -1.17 6.54
CA VAL A 76 -5.42 -0.10 6.12
C VAL A 76 -5.81 0.32 4.71
N THR A 77 -5.99 1.61 4.48
CA THR A 77 -6.31 2.11 3.14
C THR A 77 -5.07 2.02 2.25
N ARG A 78 -5.29 2.08 0.93
CA ARG A 78 -4.18 2.11 -0.02
C ARG A 78 -3.25 3.29 0.26
N ASP A 79 -3.81 4.46 0.55
CA ASP A 79 -3.01 5.64 0.84
C ASP A 79 -2.15 5.45 2.08
N ALA A 80 -2.72 4.87 3.13
CA ALA A 80 -1.95 4.63 4.36
C ALA A 80 -0.83 3.64 4.10
N ALA A 81 -1.09 2.60 3.30
CA ALA A 81 -0.08 1.62 2.95
C ALA A 81 1.04 2.25 2.13
N SER A 82 0.68 3.14 1.19
CA SER A 82 1.66 3.86 0.38
C SER A 82 2.56 4.72 1.24
N ARG A 83 1.99 5.46 2.17
CA ARG A 83 2.78 6.31 3.06
C ARG A 83 3.74 5.47 3.90
N ASN A 84 3.28 4.33 4.37
CA ASN A 84 4.11 3.42 5.13
C ASN A 84 5.28 2.92 4.29
N ALA A 85 5.01 2.56 3.03
CA ALA A 85 6.05 2.08 2.11
C ALA A 85 7.09 3.15 1.84
N VAL A 86 6.65 4.40 1.63
CA VAL A 86 7.57 5.50 1.38
C VAL A 86 8.46 5.73 2.59
N ARG A 87 7.89 5.76 3.80
CA ARG A 87 8.69 5.93 5.00
C ARG A 87 9.70 4.82 5.18
N HIS A 88 9.29 3.60 4.88
CA HIS A 88 10.19 2.44 4.97
C HIS A 88 11.36 2.59 4.01
N LEU A 89 11.07 3.01 2.78
CA LEU A 89 12.09 3.24 1.76
C LEU A 89 13.07 4.32 2.20
N LEU A 90 12.54 5.43 2.72
CA LEU A 90 13.39 6.53 3.17
C LEU A 90 14.34 6.09 4.27
N ARG A 91 13.82 5.33 5.24
CA ARG A 91 14.67 4.87 6.33
C ARG A 91 15.74 3.89 5.86
N ARG A 92 15.37 2.99 4.95
CA ARG A 92 16.30 1.95 4.55
C ARG A 92 17.38 2.43 3.61
N PHE A 93 17.03 3.26 2.65
CA PHE A 93 17.95 3.59 1.57
C PHE A 93 18.37 5.04 1.51
N PHE A 94 17.68 5.93 2.18
CA PHE A 94 17.95 7.37 2.01
C PHE A 94 18.21 8.10 3.31
N GLY A 95 18.56 7.37 4.36
CA GLY A 95 18.88 8.02 5.63
C GLY A 95 17.77 8.90 6.15
N ASN A 96 16.54 8.53 5.84
CA ASN A 96 15.35 9.28 6.24
C ASN A 96 15.30 10.68 5.61
N SER A 97 15.93 10.85 4.45
CA SER A 97 15.98 12.14 3.76
C SER A 97 15.11 12.11 2.50
N ALA A 98 14.03 12.89 2.52
CA ALA A 98 13.17 13.02 1.35
C ALA A 98 13.93 13.73 0.23
N GLU A 99 14.81 14.67 0.57
CA GLU A 99 15.61 15.36 -0.42
C GLU A 99 16.49 14.38 -1.19
N ALA A 100 17.09 13.43 -0.49
CA ALA A 100 17.93 12.43 -1.13
C ALA A 100 17.13 11.58 -2.10
N LEU A 101 15.89 11.23 -1.74
CA LEU A 101 15.03 10.48 -2.63
C LEU A 101 14.71 11.29 -3.89
N VAL A 102 14.35 12.56 -3.73
CA VAL A 102 14.03 13.41 -4.88
C VAL A 102 15.24 13.57 -5.80
N LEU A 103 16.42 13.79 -5.22
CA LEU A 103 17.64 13.90 -6.02
C LEU A 103 17.91 12.61 -6.80
N ASN A 104 17.66 11.46 -6.17
CA ASN A 104 17.82 10.17 -6.84
C ASN A 104 16.90 10.08 -8.07
N LEU A 105 15.66 10.51 -7.91
CA LEU A 105 14.70 10.48 -9.01
C LEU A 105 15.13 11.42 -10.15
N VAL A 106 15.61 12.59 -9.81
CA VAL A 106 16.06 13.55 -10.80
C VAL A 106 17.30 13.05 -11.54
N GLU A 107 18.27 12.52 -10.80
CA GLU A 107 19.52 12.06 -11.39
C GLU A 107 19.32 10.88 -12.32
N ASN A 108 18.31 10.07 -12.05
CA ASN A 108 18.03 8.89 -12.86
C ASN A 108 16.93 9.10 -13.89
N ASP A 109 16.56 10.36 -14.11
CA ASP A 109 15.55 10.71 -15.12
C ASP A 109 14.20 10.05 -14.88
N GLU A 110 13.91 9.75 -13.63
CA GLU A 110 12.62 9.15 -13.26
C GLU A 110 11.54 10.22 -13.12
N ILE A 111 11.94 11.49 -13.05
CA ILE A 111 10.98 12.59 -12.96
C ILE A 111 11.38 13.63 -13.99
N GLY A 112 10.44 14.03 -14.83
CA GLY A 112 10.70 15.01 -15.88
C GLY A 112 10.45 16.44 -15.42
N ASP A 113 10.82 17.39 -16.26
CA ASP A 113 10.67 18.82 -15.96
C ASP A 113 9.22 19.20 -15.71
N ASP A 114 8.32 18.68 -16.53
CA ASP A 114 6.89 18.99 -16.39
C ASP A 114 6.33 18.45 -15.08
N GLU A 115 6.74 17.23 -14.73
CA GLU A 115 6.31 16.63 -13.47
C GLU A 115 6.83 17.43 -12.29
N LEU A 116 8.10 17.81 -12.35
CA LEU A 116 8.71 18.57 -11.27
C LEU A 116 8.04 19.92 -11.11
N ARG A 117 7.68 20.54 -12.22
CA ARG A 117 6.96 21.80 -12.17
C ARG A 117 5.61 21.63 -11.48
N ARG A 118 4.88 20.57 -11.81
CA ARG A 118 3.60 20.29 -11.17
C ARG A 118 3.76 20.05 -9.67
N VAL A 119 4.82 19.35 -9.28
CA VAL A 119 5.09 19.12 -7.86
C VAL A 119 5.34 20.45 -7.15
N ARG A 120 6.12 21.31 -7.76
CA ARG A 120 6.39 22.63 -7.18
C ARG A 120 5.12 23.45 -7.01
N GLU A 121 4.22 23.39 -7.99
CA GLU A 121 2.95 24.10 -7.91
C GLU A 121 2.13 23.60 -6.72
N LEU A 122 2.10 22.27 -6.54
CA LEU A 122 1.38 21.69 -5.42
C LEU A 122 2.02 22.08 -4.09
N MET A 123 3.33 22.11 -4.03
CA MET A 123 4.04 22.51 -2.83
C MET A 123 3.74 23.94 -2.45
N LYS A 124 3.64 24.83 -3.44
CA LYS A 124 3.32 26.22 -3.18
C LYS A 124 1.93 26.34 -2.57
N ARG A 125 0.96 25.60 -3.10
CA ARG A 125 -0.39 25.62 -2.54
C ARG A 125 -0.44 25.11 -1.12
N GLU A 126 0.23 23.97 -0.88
CA GLU A 126 0.25 23.40 0.45
C GLU A 126 1.01 24.26 1.42
N GLY A 127 2.14 24.82 0.97
CA GLY A 127 2.94 25.70 1.79
C GLY A 127 2.17 26.95 2.16
N GLY A 128 1.43 27.52 1.19
CA GLY A 128 0.60 28.68 1.48
C GLY A 128 -0.48 28.39 2.49
N ALA A 129 -1.13 27.23 2.33
CA ALA A 129 -2.16 26.81 3.30
C ALA A 129 -1.56 26.60 4.68
N ASN A 130 -0.39 25.99 4.75
CA ASN A 130 0.29 25.78 6.02
C ASN A 130 0.71 27.08 6.67
N GLU A 131 1.17 28.01 5.86
CA GLU A 131 1.57 29.32 6.36
C GLU A 131 0.40 30.09 6.93
N SER A 132 -0.77 29.89 6.35
CA SER A 132 -1.95 30.59 6.85
C SER A 132 -2.37 30.07 8.20
N HIS A 133 -1.92 28.90 8.60
CA HIS A 133 -2.20 28.36 9.91
C HIS A 133 -1.13 28.75 10.91
N GLY A 134 0.00 29.15 10.42
CA GLY A 134 1.12 29.51 11.26
C GLY A 134 0.96 30.86 11.90
#